data_dab69f7570d659c41f634594bf8e299c
#
_entry.id   dab69f7570d659c41f634594bf8e299c
#
_cell.length_a   1.000
_cell.length_b   1.000
_cell.length_c   1.000
_cell.angle_alpha   90.00
_cell.angle_beta   90.00
_cell.angle_gamma   90.00
#
_symmetry.space_group_name_H-M   'P 1'
#
loop_
_entity.id
_entity.type
_entity.pdbx_description
1 polymer ?
#
loop_
_entity_poly.entity_id
_entity_poly.type
_entity_poly.pdbx_seq_one_letter_code
_entity_poly.pdbx_strand_id
1 'polypeptide(L)'
;MVGIAKTFAEQEFNRCAGEFLRRAREFMGVSQQELGRRTGITPQQIQKYESGTNRVSVWRMCQIANALGVSVVPFFENDFPNAPCRVLDYNRVQRLIDDMTQNVRMLKRELMNNN
;
A
#
# COMPACT_ATOMS: atom_id res chain seq x y z
N MET A 1 20.38 -27.88 4.49
CA MET A 1 19.70 -27.55 4.81
C MET A 1 18.90 -27.06 4.25
N VAL A 2 18.33 -27.08 3.86
CA VAL A 2 17.79 -26.69 3.71
C VAL A 2 16.59 -26.59 3.38
N GLY A 3 15.79 -27.06 2.82
CA GLY A 3 14.41 -26.92 2.69
C GLY A 3 13.81 -26.13 3.78
N ILE A 4 14.20 -24.96 3.79
CA ILE A 4 13.95 -24.12 4.93
C ILE A 4 12.50 -23.71 4.93
N ALA A 5 11.77 -24.14 5.93
CA ALA A 5 10.45 -23.59 6.18
C ALA A 5 10.60 -22.09 6.44
N LYS A 6 9.70 -21.30 5.90
CA LYS A 6 9.68 -19.87 6.17
C LYS A 6 9.57 -19.65 7.67
N THR A 7 10.36 -18.72 8.19
CA THR A 7 10.26 -18.35 9.59
C THR A 7 8.94 -17.64 9.86
N PHE A 8 8.52 -17.62 11.11
CA PHE A 8 7.33 -16.86 11.49
C PHE A 8 7.44 -15.39 11.08
N ALA A 9 8.62 -14.79 11.27
CA ALA A 9 8.86 -13.40 10.89
C ALA A 9 8.71 -13.20 9.38
N GLU A 10 9.21 -14.13 8.59
CA GLU A 10 9.10 -14.05 7.13
C GLU A 10 7.64 -14.17 6.66
N GLN A 11 6.92 -15.13 7.24
CA GLN A 11 5.50 -15.29 6.93
C GLN A 11 4.70 -14.04 7.29
N GLU A 12 4.99 -13.46 8.45
CA GLU A 12 4.34 -12.24 8.90
C GLU A 12 4.66 -11.06 7.99
N PHE A 13 5.91 -10.97 7.52
CA PHE A 13 6.29 -9.95 6.55
C PHE A 13 5.48 -10.09 5.26
N ASN A 14 5.39 -11.31 4.74
CA ASN A 14 4.64 -11.55 3.50
C ASN A 14 3.17 -11.18 3.66
N ARG A 15 2.60 -11.51 4.82
CA ARG A 15 1.23 -11.17 5.13
C ARG A 15 1.02 -9.65 5.17
N CYS A 16 1.93 -8.94 5.81
CA CYS A 16 1.87 -7.49 5.91
C CYS A 16 2.04 -6.81 4.56
N ALA A 17 2.98 -7.28 3.76
CA ALA A 17 3.18 -6.75 2.40
C ALA A 17 1.93 -6.96 1.55
N GLY A 18 1.34 -8.15 1.62
CA GLY A 18 0.12 -8.45 0.89
C GLY A 18 -1.06 -7.59 1.33
N GLU A 19 -1.21 -7.41 2.64
CA GLU A 19 -2.25 -6.57 3.21
C GLU A 19 -2.11 -5.12 2.76
N PHE A 20 -0.88 -4.61 2.75
CA PHE A 20 -0.61 -3.27 2.25
C PHE A 20 -1.07 -3.12 0.80
N LEU A 21 -0.69 -4.05 -0.05
CA LEU A 21 -1.05 -3.99 -1.46
C LEU A 21 -2.56 -4.06 -1.65
N ARG A 22 -3.22 -4.95 -0.91
CA ARG A 22 -4.67 -5.10 -1.00
C ARG A 22 -5.38 -3.82 -0.59
N ARG A 23 -5.00 -3.25 0.55
CA ARG A 23 -5.63 -2.03 1.05
C ARG A 23 -5.38 -0.84 0.13
N ALA A 24 -4.18 -0.72 -0.41
CA ALA A 24 -3.87 0.33 -1.37
C ALA A 24 -4.74 0.19 -2.62
N ARG A 25 -4.88 -1.04 -3.12
CA ARG A 25 -5.71 -1.31 -4.29
C ARG A 25 -7.18 -0.97 -4.03
N GLU A 26 -7.72 -1.43 -2.91
CA GLU A 26 -9.10 -1.17 -2.55
C GLU A 26 -9.35 0.32 -2.32
N PHE A 27 -8.42 0.99 -1.66
CA PHE A 27 -8.52 2.43 -1.42
C PHE A 27 -8.59 3.21 -2.73
N MET A 28 -7.83 2.77 -3.75
CA MET A 28 -7.84 3.41 -5.06
C MET A 28 -9.01 2.92 -5.94
N GLY A 29 -9.85 2.03 -5.45
CA GLY A 29 -11.02 1.55 -6.18
C GLY A 29 -10.68 0.67 -7.37
N VAL A 30 -9.55 -0.02 -7.34
CA VAL A 30 -9.06 -0.82 -8.46
C VAL A 30 -9.27 -2.30 -8.16
N SER A 31 -9.87 -3.03 -9.11
CA SER A 31 -10.03 -4.48 -8.99
C SER A 31 -8.71 -5.20 -9.23
N GLN A 32 -8.64 -6.47 -8.81
CA GLN A 32 -7.48 -7.30 -9.11
C GLN A 32 -7.29 -7.47 -10.62
N GLN A 33 -8.39 -7.57 -11.35
CA GLN A 33 -8.33 -7.67 -12.81
C GLN A 33 -7.76 -6.41 -13.45
N GLU A 34 -8.22 -5.25 -13.01
CA GLU A 34 -7.73 -3.99 -13.55
C GLU A 34 -6.26 -3.77 -13.20
N LEU A 35 -5.88 -4.11 -11.98
CA LEU A 35 -4.47 -4.03 -11.59
C LEU A 35 -3.61 -4.97 -12.45
N GLY A 36 -4.12 -6.16 -12.71
CA GLY A 36 -3.44 -7.10 -13.60
C GLY A 36 -3.27 -6.53 -15.00
N ARG A 37 -4.30 -5.89 -15.52
CA ARG A 37 -4.24 -5.24 -16.83
C ARG A 37 -3.15 -4.17 -16.87
N ARG A 38 -3.05 -3.38 -15.81
CA ARG A 38 -2.07 -2.28 -15.74
C ARG A 38 -0.63 -2.77 -15.58
N THR A 39 -0.43 -3.91 -14.93
CA THR A 39 0.90 -4.39 -14.56
C THR A 39 1.38 -5.55 -15.40
N GLY A 40 0.49 -6.24 -16.10
CA GLY A 40 0.84 -7.49 -16.77
C GLY A 40 0.91 -8.69 -15.82
N ILE A 41 0.54 -8.52 -14.55
CA ILE A 41 0.51 -9.60 -13.56
C ILE A 41 -0.87 -10.25 -13.62
N THR A 42 -0.94 -11.58 -13.57
CA THR A 42 -2.24 -12.24 -13.56
C THR A 42 -3.01 -11.90 -12.29
N PRO A 43 -4.35 -11.80 -12.35
CA PRO A 43 -5.15 -11.58 -11.15
C PRO A 43 -4.92 -12.64 -10.08
N GLN A 44 -4.69 -13.88 -10.48
CA GLN A 44 -4.40 -14.99 -9.58
C GLN A 44 -3.09 -14.75 -8.82
N GLN A 45 -2.07 -14.21 -9.49
CA GLN A 45 -0.80 -13.90 -8.85
C GLN A 45 -0.95 -12.73 -7.90
N ILE A 46 -1.73 -11.72 -8.30
CA ILE A 46 -2.04 -10.58 -7.42
C ILE A 46 -2.72 -11.08 -6.14
N GLN A 47 -3.69 -11.97 -6.29
CA GLN A 47 -4.39 -12.55 -5.15
C GLN A 47 -3.43 -13.29 -4.21
N LYS A 48 -2.46 -14.01 -4.77
CA LYS A 48 -1.46 -14.72 -3.97
C LYS A 48 -0.53 -13.77 -3.23
N TYR A 49 -0.18 -12.64 -3.83
CA TYR A 49 0.58 -11.59 -3.13
C TYR A 49 -0.25 -11.02 -1.99
N GLU A 50 -1.51 -10.67 -2.26
CA GLU A 50 -2.37 -10.02 -1.27
C GLU A 50 -2.69 -10.92 -0.08
N SER A 51 -2.75 -12.22 -0.30
CA SER A 51 -2.99 -13.19 0.79
C SER A 51 -1.72 -13.56 1.56
N GLY A 52 -0.56 -13.12 1.08
CA GLY A 52 0.71 -13.49 1.70
C GLY A 52 1.18 -14.90 1.34
N THR A 53 0.47 -15.59 0.43
CA THR A 53 0.85 -16.93 -0.02
C THR A 53 2.19 -16.92 -0.74
N ASN A 54 2.39 -15.92 -1.58
CA ASN A 54 3.65 -15.73 -2.31
C ASN A 54 4.33 -14.47 -1.84
N ARG A 55 5.66 -14.54 -1.74
CA ARG A 55 6.47 -13.37 -1.42
C ARG A 55 6.47 -12.41 -2.59
N VAL A 56 6.27 -11.11 -2.30
CA VAL A 56 6.38 -10.06 -3.30
C VAL A 56 7.75 -9.39 -3.15
N SER A 57 8.49 -9.27 -4.26
CA SER A 57 9.76 -8.57 -4.24
C SER A 57 9.53 -7.07 -4.06
N VAL A 58 10.57 -6.37 -3.59
CA VAL A 58 10.50 -4.91 -3.46
C VAL A 58 10.21 -4.27 -4.82
N TRP A 59 10.86 -4.76 -5.87
CA TRP A 59 10.62 -4.24 -7.23
C TRP A 59 9.16 -4.41 -7.65
N ARG A 60 8.61 -5.61 -7.39
CA ARG A 60 7.22 -5.91 -7.75
C ARG A 60 6.25 -5.04 -6.93
N MET A 61 6.55 -4.85 -5.65
CA MET A 61 5.77 -3.99 -4.80
C MET A 61 5.74 -2.55 -5.33
N CYS A 62 6.89 -2.05 -5.74
CA CYS A 62 6.99 -0.71 -6.33
C CYS A 62 6.23 -0.61 -7.65
N GLN A 63 6.28 -1.66 -8.47
CA GLN A 63 5.55 -1.70 -9.73
C GLN A 63 4.03 -1.61 -9.50
N ILE A 64 3.54 -2.40 -8.54
CA ILE A 64 2.11 -2.41 -8.20
C ILE A 64 1.70 -1.05 -7.63
N ALA A 65 2.48 -0.52 -6.69
CA ALA A 65 2.19 0.77 -6.07
C ALA A 65 2.17 1.88 -7.11
N ASN A 66 3.12 1.86 -8.03
CA ASN A 66 3.18 2.84 -9.12
C ASN A 66 1.94 2.75 -10.01
N ALA A 67 1.50 1.54 -10.32
CA ALA A 67 0.29 1.34 -11.13
C ALA A 67 -0.97 1.82 -10.40
N LEU A 68 -0.96 1.83 -9.08
CA LEU A 68 -2.05 2.33 -8.26
C LEU A 68 -1.94 3.83 -7.97
N GLY A 69 -0.79 4.44 -8.26
CA GLY A 69 -0.55 5.84 -7.96
C GLY A 69 -0.31 6.11 -6.47
N VAL A 70 0.20 5.13 -5.73
CA VAL A 70 0.49 5.27 -4.30
C VAL A 70 1.98 5.05 -4.05
N SER A 71 2.45 5.54 -2.88
CA SER A 71 3.82 5.35 -2.45
C SER A 71 3.97 4.09 -1.61
N VAL A 72 5.12 3.40 -1.72
CA VAL A 72 5.45 2.29 -0.83
C VAL A 72 6.10 2.77 0.47
N VAL A 73 6.46 4.04 0.55
CA VAL A 73 7.19 4.59 1.70
C VAL A 73 6.46 4.36 3.02
N PRO A 74 5.13 4.56 3.12
CA PRO A 74 4.44 4.32 4.39
C PRO A 74 4.59 2.89 4.91
N PHE A 75 4.74 1.90 4.03
CA PHE A 75 4.97 0.52 4.46
C PHE A 75 6.26 0.40 5.26
N PHE A 76 7.31 1.09 4.81
CA PHE A 76 8.64 1.00 5.41
C PHE A 76 8.85 1.98 6.56
N GLU A 77 7.98 2.96 6.73
CA GLU A 77 8.06 3.92 7.84
C GLU A 77 7.52 3.37 9.15
N ASN A 78 6.69 2.35 9.10
CA ASN A 78 6.22 1.70 10.32
C ASN A 78 7.35 0.85 10.89
N ASP A 79 7.44 0.75 12.22
CA ASP A 79 8.52 0.11 12.97
C ASP A 79 8.73 -1.35 12.56
N PHE A 80 9.00 -1.54 11.29
CA PHE A 80 9.27 -2.84 10.74
C PHE A 80 10.66 -3.33 11.19
N PRO A 81 10.82 -4.59 11.59
CA PRO A 81 9.84 -5.67 11.56
C PRO A 81 9.00 -5.82 12.84
N ASN A 82 9.09 -4.88 13.74
CA ASN A 82 8.53 -5.01 15.08
C ASN A 82 7.05 -4.62 15.16
N ALA A 83 6.52 -3.98 14.14
CA ALA A 83 5.12 -3.57 14.10
C ALA A 83 4.42 -4.26 12.93
N PRO A 84 3.88 -5.47 13.12
CA PRO A 84 3.22 -6.17 12.05
C PRO A 84 1.97 -5.43 11.58
N CYS A 85 1.85 -5.28 10.27
CA CYS A 85 0.62 -4.86 9.60
C CYS A 85 0.00 -3.54 10.01
N ARG A 86 0.80 -2.60 10.48
CA ARG A 86 0.33 -1.24 10.70
C ARG A 86 0.49 -0.39 9.45
N VAL A 87 0.42 -0.99 8.33
CA VAL A 87 0.92 -0.41 7.09
C VAL A 87 0.00 0.65 6.52
N LEU A 88 -1.28 0.52 6.73
CA LEU A 88 -2.23 1.58 6.47
C LEU A 88 -2.98 1.83 7.76
N ASP A 89 -2.42 2.69 8.60
CA ASP A 89 -3.19 3.24 9.69
C ASP A 89 -4.24 4.15 9.04
N TYR A 90 -5.46 3.66 8.98
CA TYR A 90 -6.57 4.39 8.40
C TYR A 90 -6.68 5.78 9.03
N ASN A 91 -6.49 5.88 10.33
CA ASN A 91 -6.60 7.15 11.03
C ASN A 91 -5.49 8.11 10.62
N ARG A 92 -4.28 7.60 10.38
CA ARG A 92 -3.17 8.43 9.92
C ARG A 92 -3.42 8.94 8.50
N VAL A 93 -3.87 8.05 7.61
CA VAL A 93 -4.22 8.43 6.24
C VAL A 93 -5.33 9.46 6.24
N GLN A 94 -6.35 9.25 7.06
CA GLN A 94 -7.47 10.17 7.15
C GLN A 94 -7.03 11.55 7.65
N ARG A 95 -6.14 11.58 8.65
CA ARG A 95 -5.59 12.86 9.13
C ARG A 95 -4.82 13.59 8.04
N LEU A 96 -4.03 12.87 7.25
CA LEU A 96 -3.28 13.49 6.15
C LEU A 96 -4.22 14.07 5.09
N ILE A 97 -5.29 13.34 4.76
CA ILE A 97 -6.30 13.81 3.82
C ILE A 97 -6.99 15.06 4.38
N ASP A 98 -7.36 15.05 5.65
CA ASP A 98 -8.02 16.18 6.30
C ASP A 98 -7.11 17.41 6.30
N ASP A 99 -5.83 17.24 6.61
CA ASP A 99 -4.84 18.32 6.59
C ASP A 99 -4.71 18.91 5.19
N MET A 100 -4.63 18.08 4.17
CA MET A 100 -4.55 18.54 2.77
C MET A 100 -5.80 19.31 2.38
N THR A 101 -6.97 18.79 2.75
CA THR A 101 -8.26 19.44 2.46
C THR A 101 -8.31 20.80 3.13
N GLN A 102 -7.88 20.90 4.38
CA GLN A 102 -7.87 22.15 5.12
C GLN A 102 -6.91 23.16 4.49
N ASN A 103 -5.72 22.72 4.08
CA ASN A 103 -4.75 23.58 3.41
C ASN A 103 -5.32 24.14 2.10
N VAL A 104 -6.01 23.31 1.33
CA VAL A 104 -6.66 23.77 0.09
C VAL A 104 -7.73 24.83 0.39
N ARG A 105 -8.52 24.63 1.45
CA ARG A 105 -9.55 25.60 1.86
C ARG A 105 -8.92 26.94 2.27
N MET A 106 -7.80 26.89 2.99
CA MET A 106 -7.09 28.10 3.41
C MET A 106 -6.54 28.85 2.21
N LEU A 107 -5.95 28.15 1.25
CA LEU A 107 -5.43 28.74 0.01
C LEU A 107 -6.54 29.39 -0.79
N LYS A 108 -7.68 28.72 -0.91
CA LYS A 108 -8.87 29.30 -1.57
C LYS A 108 -9.30 30.59 -0.92
N ARG A 109 -9.35 30.60 0.42
CA ARG A 109 -9.76 31.79 1.17
C ARG A 109 -8.82 32.95 0.90
N GLU A 110 -7.50 32.71 0.92
CA GLU A 110 -6.51 33.74 0.64
C GLU A 110 -6.66 34.30 -0.76
N LEU A 111 -6.85 33.43 -1.74
CA LEU A 111 -7.04 33.85 -3.13
C LEU A 111 -8.28 34.72 -3.27
N MET A 112 -9.36 34.39 -2.56
CA MET A 112 -10.60 35.17 -2.63
C MET A 112 -10.48 36.49 -1.89
N ASN A 113 -9.65 36.58 -0.85
CA ASN A 113 -9.47 37.78 -0.07
C ASN A 113 -8.50 38.79 -0.72
N ASN A 114 -7.73 38.37 -1.68
CA ASN A 114 -6.75 39.22 -2.36
C ASN A 114 -7.28 39.86 -3.65
N ASN A 115 -8.58 39.81 -3.87
CA ASN A 115 -9.20 40.50 -5.00
C ASN A 115 -9.81 41.81 -4.58
#